data_db1a464cd6572a55bdb9844d5ba28443
#
_entry.id   db1a464cd6572a55bdb9844d5ba28443
#
_cell.length_a   1.000
_cell.length_b   1.000
_cell.length_c   1.000
_cell.angle_alpha   90.00
_cell.angle_beta   90.00
_cell.angle_gamma   90.00
#
_symmetry.space_group_name_H-M   'P 1'
#
loop_
_entity.id
_entity.type
_entity.pdbx_description
1 polymer ?
#
loop_
_entity_poly.entity_id
_entity_poly.type
_entity_poly.pdbx_seq_one_letter_code
_entity_poly.pdbx_strand_id
1 'polypeptide(L)'
;SAQPAGAPPLPPEVEAALARAKLPRESLSVLVTDAQGGARTPPRLAHRAQVPVNPASVMKLVTTYAALEQLGPAYTWSTPVFVEGTVQGGSLKGNVYIQGQGDPKLVVERLWLLMRRLQAQGIQVIVGDIVLDRSAFDVPEQDPGRFDGEPLRPYNASPDALLLNFKSSVMTFVPDAPAGLARIQYDPPLAG
;
A
#
# COMPACT_ATOMS: atom_id res chain seq x y z
N SER A 1 13.76 5.10 -31.83
CA SER A 1 12.91 3.97 -32.23
C SER A 1 11.89 4.48 -33.23
N ALA A 2 11.88 3.91 -34.44
CA ALA A 2 10.94 4.31 -35.48
C ALA A 2 9.52 3.95 -35.04
N GLN A 3 8.60 4.89 -35.23
CA GLN A 3 7.17 4.65 -35.08
C GLN A 3 6.77 3.55 -36.08
N PRO A 4 5.94 2.56 -35.70
CA PRO A 4 5.48 1.56 -36.64
C PRO A 4 4.82 2.25 -37.84
N ALA A 5 5.20 1.85 -39.04
CA ALA A 5 4.65 2.39 -40.27
C ALA A 5 3.12 2.19 -40.28
N GLY A 6 2.36 3.30 -40.34
CA GLY A 6 0.90 3.27 -40.38
C GLY A 6 0.19 3.76 -39.14
N ALA A 7 0.89 4.10 -38.04
CA ALA A 7 0.23 4.71 -36.88
C ALA A 7 -0.15 6.17 -37.17
N PRO A 8 -1.41 6.61 -36.87
CA PRO A 8 -1.79 8.00 -37.09
C PRO A 8 -0.95 8.95 -36.23
N PRO A 9 -0.75 10.19 -36.69
CA PRO A 9 -0.07 11.22 -35.90
C PRO A 9 -0.89 11.55 -34.65
N LEU A 10 -0.22 12.17 -33.66
CA LEU A 10 -0.92 12.68 -32.47
C LEU A 10 -2.01 13.67 -32.89
N PRO A 11 -3.20 13.61 -32.26
CA PRO A 11 -4.25 14.60 -32.50
C PRO A 11 -3.74 16.05 -32.28
N PRO A 12 -4.21 17.01 -33.07
CA PRO A 12 -3.76 18.41 -32.94
C PRO A 12 -3.97 19.00 -31.52
N GLU A 13 -5.03 18.58 -30.85
CA GLU A 13 -5.34 18.99 -29.48
C GLU A 13 -4.27 18.51 -28.48
N VAL A 14 -3.74 17.30 -28.67
CA VAL A 14 -2.66 16.73 -27.87
C VAL A 14 -1.35 17.46 -28.14
N GLU A 15 -1.03 17.73 -29.40
CA GLU A 15 0.15 18.53 -29.78
C GLU A 15 0.09 19.93 -29.17
N ALA A 16 -1.07 20.59 -29.24
CA ALA A 16 -1.28 21.89 -28.66
C ALA A 16 -1.17 21.89 -27.12
N ALA A 17 -1.63 20.80 -26.48
CA ALA A 17 -1.51 20.63 -25.02
C ALA A 17 -0.05 20.45 -24.60
N LEU A 18 0.72 19.62 -25.31
CA LEU A 18 2.15 19.46 -25.06
C LEU A 18 2.91 20.77 -25.21
N ALA A 19 2.61 21.52 -26.29
CA ALA A 19 3.24 22.81 -26.55
C ALA A 19 2.92 23.83 -25.44
N ARG A 20 1.67 23.92 -24.98
CA ARG A 20 1.28 24.80 -23.85
C ARG A 20 1.99 24.42 -22.56
N ALA A 21 2.13 23.12 -22.30
CA ALA A 21 2.82 22.60 -21.13
C ALA A 21 4.35 22.66 -21.25
N LYS A 22 4.88 23.08 -22.40
CA LYS A 22 6.33 23.07 -22.72
C LYS A 22 6.96 21.68 -22.53
N LEU A 23 6.21 20.63 -22.86
CA LEU A 23 6.67 19.26 -22.81
C LEU A 23 7.05 18.77 -24.21
N PRO A 24 8.19 18.09 -24.37
CA PRO A 24 8.55 17.50 -25.64
C PRO A 24 7.64 16.28 -25.94
N ARG A 25 7.47 15.95 -27.22
CA ARG A 25 6.65 14.80 -27.66
C ARG A 25 7.12 13.47 -27.07
N GLU A 26 8.39 13.36 -26.78
CA GLU A 26 9.04 12.19 -26.16
C GLU A 26 8.60 11.95 -24.71
N SER A 27 8.02 12.94 -24.06
CA SER A 27 7.43 12.78 -22.70
C SER A 27 6.10 12.03 -22.70
N LEU A 28 5.50 11.79 -23.88
CA LEU A 28 4.23 11.11 -24.02
C LEU A 28 4.41 9.72 -24.62
N SER A 29 3.78 8.71 -24.01
CA SER A 29 3.58 7.38 -24.58
C SER A 29 2.08 7.07 -24.54
N VAL A 30 1.50 6.75 -25.70
CA VAL A 30 0.06 6.51 -25.83
C VAL A 30 -0.20 5.31 -26.71
N LEU A 31 -1.14 4.48 -26.28
CA LEU A 31 -1.74 3.43 -27.07
C LEU A 31 -3.26 3.48 -26.88
N VAL A 32 -4.00 3.67 -27.98
CA VAL A 32 -5.47 3.59 -27.97
C VAL A 32 -5.88 2.46 -28.89
N THR A 33 -6.57 1.48 -28.32
CA THR A 33 -7.08 0.31 -29.05
C THR A 33 -8.59 0.23 -28.92
N ASP A 34 -9.22 -0.53 -29.80
CA ASP A 34 -10.62 -0.90 -29.64
C ASP A 34 -10.76 -1.91 -28.50
N ALA A 35 -11.66 -1.66 -27.55
CA ALA A 35 -11.85 -2.55 -26.38
C ALA A 35 -12.38 -3.93 -26.78
N GLN A 36 -13.08 -4.03 -27.91
CA GLN A 36 -13.58 -5.27 -28.47
C GLN A 36 -12.69 -5.81 -29.59
N GLY A 37 -11.61 -5.09 -29.92
CA GLY A 37 -10.64 -5.48 -30.94
C GLY A 37 -9.79 -6.67 -30.48
N GLY A 38 -9.59 -7.63 -31.40
CA GLY A 38 -8.62 -8.71 -31.15
C GLY A 38 -7.17 -8.23 -31.30
N ALA A 39 -6.22 -9.09 -30.94
CA ALA A 39 -4.78 -8.80 -31.00
C ALA A 39 -4.25 -8.36 -32.39
N ARG A 40 -5.02 -8.60 -33.45
CA ARG A 40 -4.68 -8.21 -34.83
C ARG A 40 -5.34 -6.90 -35.28
N THR A 41 -6.20 -6.29 -34.44
CA THR A 41 -6.84 -5.02 -34.77
C THR A 41 -5.82 -3.90 -34.64
N PRO A 42 -5.59 -3.09 -35.69
CA PRO A 42 -4.66 -1.97 -35.61
C PRO A 42 -5.08 -0.99 -34.52
N PRO A 43 -4.14 -0.41 -33.78
CA PRO A 43 -4.48 0.61 -32.79
C PRO A 43 -5.04 1.86 -33.48
N ARG A 44 -5.99 2.52 -32.83
CA ARG A 44 -6.53 3.82 -33.26
C ARG A 44 -5.51 4.94 -33.14
N LEU A 45 -4.62 4.82 -32.15
CA LEU A 45 -3.49 5.70 -31.93
C LEU A 45 -2.36 4.92 -31.29
N ALA A 46 -1.13 5.09 -31.78
CA ALA A 46 0.07 4.54 -31.16
C ALA A 46 1.21 5.56 -31.27
N HIS A 47 1.63 6.10 -30.15
CA HIS A 47 2.78 6.97 -30.07
C HIS A 47 3.71 6.46 -28.98
N ARG A 48 4.94 6.09 -29.36
CA ARG A 48 5.95 5.51 -28.45
C ARG A 48 5.42 4.33 -27.60
N ALA A 49 4.45 3.59 -28.11
CA ALA A 49 3.72 2.55 -27.39
C ALA A 49 4.61 1.34 -27.00
N GLN A 50 5.78 1.19 -27.64
CA GLN A 50 6.75 0.12 -27.35
C GLN A 50 7.95 0.61 -26.53
N VAL A 51 7.96 1.88 -26.13
CA VAL A 51 9.04 2.43 -25.31
C VAL A 51 8.75 2.12 -23.85
N PRO A 52 9.67 1.48 -23.11
CA PRO A 52 9.52 1.27 -21.69
C PRO A 52 9.40 2.62 -20.96
N VAL A 53 8.37 2.75 -20.14
CA VAL A 53 8.12 3.94 -19.30
C VAL A 53 7.85 3.52 -17.88
N ASN A 54 8.10 4.41 -16.92
CA ASN A 54 7.70 4.17 -15.54
C ASN A 54 6.15 4.26 -15.45
N PRO A 55 5.45 3.17 -15.12
CA PRO A 55 3.99 3.16 -15.08
C PRO A 55 3.42 3.85 -13.84
N ALA A 56 4.25 4.20 -12.87
CA ALA A 56 3.81 4.71 -11.57
C ALA A 56 2.65 3.87 -11.02
N SER A 57 1.56 4.50 -10.52
CA SER A 57 0.40 3.79 -9.97
C SER A 57 -0.41 2.97 -10.98
N VAL A 58 -0.18 3.12 -12.29
CA VAL A 58 -0.81 2.25 -13.31
C VAL A 58 -0.35 0.79 -13.13
N MET A 59 0.83 0.56 -12.56
CA MET A 59 1.30 -0.79 -12.19
C MET A 59 0.31 -1.54 -11.28
N LYS A 60 -0.50 -0.83 -10.49
CA LYS A 60 -1.52 -1.45 -9.62
C LYS A 60 -2.55 -2.27 -10.40
N LEU A 61 -2.83 -1.90 -11.66
CA LEU A 61 -3.71 -2.70 -12.52
C LEU A 61 -3.13 -4.08 -12.79
N VAL A 62 -1.82 -4.14 -13.10
CA VAL A 62 -1.12 -5.41 -13.34
C VAL A 62 -1.05 -6.23 -12.06
N THR A 63 -0.68 -5.61 -10.94
CA THR A 63 -0.60 -6.27 -9.64
C THR A 63 -1.95 -6.85 -9.20
N THR A 64 -3.02 -6.07 -9.35
CA THR A 64 -4.38 -6.50 -8.98
C THR A 64 -4.86 -7.63 -9.89
N TYR A 65 -4.63 -7.50 -11.20
CA TYR A 65 -4.98 -8.54 -12.15
C TYR A 65 -4.25 -9.85 -11.84
N ALA A 66 -2.93 -9.80 -11.63
CA ALA A 66 -2.14 -10.97 -11.28
C ALA A 66 -2.60 -11.61 -9.96
N ALA A 67 -2.97 -10.80 -8.97
CA ALA A 67 -3.51 -11.30 -7.70
C ALA A 67 -4.86 -12.03 -7.91
N LEU A 68 -5.76 -11.46 -8.70
CA LEU A 68 -7.05 -12.10 -9.01
C LEU A 68 -6.88 -13.41 -9.79
N GLU A 69 -5.95 -13.44 -10.75
CA GLU A 69 -5.66 -14.66 -11.53
C GLU A 69 -5.02 -15.77 -10.68
N GLN A 70 -4.11 -15.42 -9.78
CA GLN A 70 -3.36 -16.41 -8.99
C GLN A 70 -4.09 -16.84 -7.72
N LEU A 71 -4.75 -15.92 -7.04
CA LEU A 71 -5.37 -16.15 -5.73
C LEU A 71 -6.89 -16.33 -5.82
N GLY A 72 -7.50 -15.81 -6.87
CA GLY A 72 -8.94 -15.75 -7.04
C GLY A 72 -9.63 -14.63 -6.24
N PRO A 73 -10.86 -14.27 -6.60
CA PRO A 73 -11.58 -13.14 -5.98
C PRO A 73 -12.05 -13.41 -4.55
N ALA A 74 -12.07 -14.67 -4.12
CA ALA A 74 -12.47 -15.08 -2.77
C ALA A 74 -11.30 -15.21 -1.79
N TYR A 75 -10.08 -14.91 -2.23
CA TYR A 75 -8.90 -14.97 -1.36
C TYR A 75 -9.02 -13.99 -0.18
N THR A 76 -8.69 -14.47 1.02
CA THR A 76 -8.69 -13.67 2.24
C THR A 76 -7.36 -13.79 2.96
N TRP A 77 -6.87 -12.70 3.49
CA TRP A 77 -5.72 -12.70 4.39
C TRP A 77 -6.12 -13.10 5.80
N SER A 78 -5.21 -13.75 6.49
CA SER A 78 -5.34 -14.05 7.92
C SER A 78 -4.14 -13.48 8.68
N THR A 79 -4.38 -13.16 9.95
CA THR A 79 -3.32 -12.80 10.91
C THR A 79 -3.42 -13.77 12.07
N PRO A 80 -2.75 -14.93 12.01
CA PRO A 80 -2.77 -15.92 13.08
C PRO A 80 -2.22 -15.34 14.38
N VAL A 81 -2.84 -15.77 15.49
CA VAL A 81 -2.37 -15.43 16.84
C VAL A 81 -2.21 -16.72 17.62
N PHE A 82 -1.04 -16.89 18.19
CA PHE A 82 -0.70 -18.03 19.02
C PHE A 82 -0.47 -17.56 20.46
N VAL A 83 -0.85 -18.41 21.39
CA VAL A 83 -0.70 -18.16 22.82
C VAL A 83 0.16 -19.26 23.42
N GLU A 84 1.21 -18.88 24.12
CA GLU A 84 2.08 -19.75 24.87
C GLU A 84 1.89 -19.52 26.37
N GLY A 85 1.77 -20.58 27.15
CA GLY A 85 1.63 -20.49 28.60
C GLY A 85 0.24 -20.85 29.09
N THR A 86 -0.11 -20.40 30.29
CA THR A 86 -1.37 -20.76 30.97
C THR A 86 -2.19 -19.54 31.34
N VAL A 87 -3.51 -19.65 31.18
CA VAL A 87 -4.46 -18.60 31.61
C VAL A 87 -5.01 -18.95 32.99
N GLN A 88 -4.82 -18.06 33.95
CA GLN A 88 -5.34 -18.20 35.32
C GLN A 88 -5.97 -16.88 35.75
N GLY A 89 -7.24 -16.90 36.16
CA GLY A 89 -7.94 -15.70 36.62
C GLY A 89 -7.93 -14.53 35.62
N GLY A 90 -8.02 -14.83 34.32
CA GLY A 90 -7.97 -13.82 33.27
C GLY A 90 -6.54 -13.35 32.90
N SER A 91 -5.52 -13.82 33.58
CA SER A 91 -4.11 -13.47 33.29
C SER A 91 -3.43 -14.60 32.56
N LEU A 92 -2.89 -14.32 31.37
CA LEU A 92 -1.98 -15.21 30.64
C LEU A 92 -0.57 -15.05 31.24
N LYS A 93 -0.05 -16.14 31.80
CA LYS A 93 1.37 -16.25 32.17
C LYS A 93 2.14 -16.86 31.02
N GLY A 94 2.60 -16.02 30.10
CA GLY A 94 3.26 -16.43 28.87
C GLY A 94 3.10 -15.38 27.79
N ASN A 95 3.44 -15.73 26.56
CA ASN A 95 3.55 -14.82 25.44
C ASN A 95 2.39 -14.95 24.46
N VAL A 96 2.14 -13.87 23.73
CA VAL A 96 1.24 -13.84 22.56
C VAL A 96 2.07 -13.57 21.34
N TYR A 97 1.94 -14.41 20.31
CA TYR A 97 2.63 -14.27 19.04
C TYR A 97 1.60 -13.84 17.98
N ILE A 98 1.83 -12.72 17.35
CA ILE A 98 1.00 -12.21 16.23
C ILE A 98 1.80 -12.41 14.96
N GLN A 99 1.36 -13.34 14.10
CA GLN A 99 2.06 -13.67 12.87
C GLN A 99 1.49 -12.87 11.70
N GLY A 100 2.31 -12.01 11.11
CA GLY A 100 1.99 -11.29 9.90
C GLY A 100 2.08 -12.19 8.67
N GLN A 101 1.09 -12.10 7.79
CA GLN A 101 1.05 -12.79 6.50
C GLN A 101 0.78 -11.83 5.34
N GLY A 102 1.07 -10.55 5.53
CA GLY A 102 0.92 -9.53 4.51
C GLY A 102 -0.50 -9.01 4.32
N ASP A 103 -1.37 -9.07 5.36
CA ASP A 103 -2.70 -8.46 5.29
C ASP A 103 -2.56 -6.95 5.02
N PRO A 104 -2.94 -6.45 3.83
CA PRO A 104 -2.79 -5.04 3.47
C PRO A 104 -3.79 -4.14 4.21
N LYS A 105 -4.74 -4.71 4.95
CA LYS A 105 -5.84 -4.00 5.59
C LYS A 105 -5.92 -4.27 7.09
N LEU A 106 -4.81 -4.57 7.73
CA LEU A 106 -4.73 -4.67 9.18
C LEU A 106 -4.71 -3.27 9.81
N VAL A 107 -5.87 -2.60 9.77
CA VAL A 107 -6.09 -1.27 10.37
C VAL A 107 -6.40 -1.39 11.85
N VAL A 108 -6.44 -0.25 12.57
CA VAL A 108 -6.66 -0.20 14.03
C VAL A 108 -7.94 -0.92 14.44
N GLU A 109 -9.02 -0.79 13.68
CA GLU A 109 -10.29 -1.45 13.97
C GLU A 109 -10.18 -2.98 13.89
N ARG A 110 -9.39 -3.49 12.95
CA ARG A 110 -9.14 -4.94 12.85
C ARG A 110 -8.25 -5.44 13.95
N LEU A 111 -7.25 -4.66 14.36
CA LEU A 111 -6.44 -4.96 15.54
C LEU A 111 -7.32 -4.99 16.80
N TRP A 112 -8.22 -4.01 16.96
CA TRP A 112 -9.17 -4.01 18.08
C TRP A 112 -10.04 -5.28 18.08
N LEU A 113 -10.59 -5.69 16.95
CA LEU A 113 -11.34 -6.94 16.84
C LEU A 113 -10.50 -8.17 17.18
N LEU A 114 -9.23 -8.19 16.80
CA LEU A 114 -8.30 -9.26 17.15
C LEU A 114 -8.10 -9.33 18.66
N MET A 115 -7.88 -8.19 19.32
CA MET A 115 -7.77 -8.11 20.78
C MET A 115 -9.07 -8.55 21.49
N ARG A 116 -10.22 -8.21 20.94
CA ARG A 116 -11.53 -8.67 21.47
C ARG A 116 -11.66 -10.20 21.39
N ARG A 117 -11.13 -10.82 20.34
CA ARG A 117 -11.10 -12.29 20.24
C ARG A 117 -10.21 -12.93 21.30
N LEU A 118 -9.05 -12.35 21.61
CA LEU A 118 -8.20 -12.79 22.73
C LEU A 118 -8.93 -12.68 24.06
N GLN A 119 -9.62 -11.56 24.31
CA GLN A 119 -10.44 -11.36 25.50
C GLN A 119 -11.55 -12.41 25.61
N ALA A 120 -12.18 -12.77 24.50
CA ALA A 120 -13.21 -13.82 24.47
C ALA A 120 -12.65 -15.21 24.81
N GLN A 121 -11.36 -15.44 24.65
CA GLN A 121 -10.66 -16.64 25.12
C GLN A 121 -10.29 -16.60 26.61
N GLY A 122 -10.76 -15.57 27.32
CA GLY A 122 -10.49 -15.38 28.75
C GLY A 122 -9.17 -14.65 29.07
N ILE A 123 -8.46 -14.12 28.09
CA ILE A 123 -7.21 -13.39 28.27
C ILE A 123 -7.52 -11.90 28.42
N GLN A 124 -7.42 -11.38 29.63
CA GLN A 124 -7.63 -9.96 29.94
C GLN A 124 -6.30 -9.23 30.20
N VAL A 125 -5.31 -9.95 30.72
CA VAL A 125 -3.98 -9.43 31.02
C VAL A 125 -2.95 -10.39 30.44
N ILE A 126 -1.93 -9.87 29.80
CA ILE A 126 -0.79 -10.63 29.31
C ILE A 126 0.38 -10.32 30.25
N VAL A 127 0.89 -11.35 30.94
CA VAL A 127 2.07 -11.28 31.80
C VAL A 127 3.21 -11.96 31.04
N GLY A 128 3.80 -11.23 30.11
CA GLY A 128 4.83 -11.68 29.17
C GLY A 128 4.85 -10.76 27.97
N ASP A 129 5.41 -11.23 26.88
CA ASP A 129 5.64 -10.43 25.69
C ASP A 129 4.53 -10.60 24.64
N ILE A 130 4.34 -9.56 23.83
CA ILE A 130 3.64 -9.64 22.55
C ILE A 130 4.71 -9.68 21.47
N VAL A 131 4.89 -10.84 20.85
CA VAL A 131 5.89 -11.08 19.82
C VAL A 131 5.27 -10.83 18.46
N LEU A 132 5.83 -9.90 17.71
CA LEU A 132 5.40 -9.55 16.36
C LEU A 132 6.25 -10.33 15.35
N ASP A 133 5.70 -11.45 14.85
CA ASP A 133 6.37 -12.28 13.87
C ASP A 133 6.15 -11.73 12.45
N ARG A 134 7.24 -11.32 11.82
CA ARG A 134 7.29 -10.72 10.48
C ARG A 134 8.01 -11.61 9.47
N SER A 135 8.31 -12.85 9.85
CA SER A 135 9.16 -13.77 9.10
C SER A 135 8.55 -14.29 7.78
N ALA A 136 7.27 -14.02 7.51
CA ALA A 136 6.64 -14.42 6.25
C ALA A 136 7.21 -13.70 5.02
N PHE A 137 7.85 -12.55 5.21
CA PHE A 137 8.52 -11.80 4.15
C PHE A 137 10.02 -11.65 4.47
N ASP A 138 10.84 -11.94 3.48
CA ASP A 138 12.25 -11.57 3.45
C ASP A 138 12.38 -10.28 2.65
N VAL A 139 12.28 -9.14 3.31
CA VAL A 139 12.30 -7.81 2.69
C VAL A 139 13.62 -7.13 3.05
N PRO A 140 14.48 -6.81 2.06
CA PRO A 140 15.69 -6.05 2.32
C PRO A 140 15.35 -4.65 2.82
N GLU A 141 16.23 -4.10 3.63
CA GLU A 141 16.10 -2.72 4.08
C GLU A 141 16.10 -1.76 2.88
N GLN A 142 15.14 -0.86 2.85
CA GLN A 142 14.98 0.11 1.78
C GLN A 142 14.88 1.51 2.37
N ASP A 143 15.54 2.46 1.71
CA ASP A 143 15.37 3.89 2.02
C ASP A 143 13.99 4.36 1.52
N PRO A 144 13.08 4.77 2.43
CA PRO A 144 11.76 5.27 2.03
C PRO A 144 11.82 6.55 1.18
N GLY A 145 12.89 7.32 1.28
CA GLY A 145 13.08 8.54 0.49
C GLY A 145 13.59 8.31 -0.94
N ARG A 146 13.98 7.09 -1.29
CA ARG A 146 14.64 6.78 -2.57
C ARG A 146 13.81 7.13 -3.80
N PHE A 147 12.48 7.05 -3.71
CA PHE A 147 11.59 7.24 -4.86
C PHE A 147 11.42 8.73 -5.21
N ASP A 148 11.11 9.56 -4.23
CA ASP A 148 10.71 10.97 -4.44
C ASP A 148 11.28 11.94 -3.40
N GLY A 149 12.14 11.49 -2.50
CA GLY A 149 12.69 12.31 -1.41
C GLY A 149 11.72 12.57 -0.26
N GLU A 150 10.57 11.88 -0.22
CA GLU A 150 9.49 12.09 0.77
C GLU A 150 9.35 10.88 1.71
N PRO A 151 10.33 10.59 2.61
CA PRO A 151 10.36 9.36 3.41
C PRO A 151 9.18 9.19 4.36
N LEU A 152 8.48 10.28 4.69
CA LEU A 152 7.34 10.26 5.62
C LEU A 152 5.99 10.06 4.93
N ARG A 153 5.97 9.93 3.61
CA ARG A 153 4.71 9.63 2.90
C ARG A 153 4.30 8.17 3.13
N PRO A 154 3.03 7.90 3.48
CA PRO A 154 2.56 6.54 3.74
C PRO A 154 2.80 5.55 2.59
N TYR A 155 2.74 6.02 1.33
CA TYR A 155 2.97 5.18 0.16
C TYR A 155 4.45 4.78 -0.01
N ASN A 156 5.38 5.42 0.71
CA ASN A 156 6.80 5.07 0.73
C ASN A 156 7.16 4.15 1.90
N ALA A 157 6.19 3.76 2.73
CA ALA A 157 6.44 2.77 3.78
C ALA A 157 6.97 1.46 3.18
N SER A 158 8.04 0.93 3.77
CA SER A 158 8.62 -0.35 3.34
C SER A 158 7.60 -1.47 3.48
N PRO A 159 7.59 -2.45 2.55
CA PRO A 159 6.76 -3.65 2.69
C PRO A 159 7.04 -4.36 4.01
N ASP A 160 6.00 -4.96 4.59
CA ASP A 160 6.10 -5.63 5.87
C ASP A 160 5.05 -6.73 5.96
N ALA A 161 5.42 -7.91 6.47
CA ALA A 161 4.47 -8.99 6.66
C ALA A 161 3.39 -8.65 7.69
N LEU A 162 3.70 -7.76 8.64
CA LEU A 162 2.79 -7.29 9.69
C LEU A 162 2.70 -5.75 9.66
N LEU A 163 2.13 -5.23 8.59
CA LEU A 163 1.94 -3.80 8.41
C LEU A 163 0.67 -3.34 9.13
N LEU A 164 0.81 -2.65 10.24
CA LEU A 164 -0.32 -2.09 10.99
C LEU A 164 -0.65 -0.67 10.51
N ASN A 165 -1.94 -0.43 10.26
CA ASN A 165 -2.51 0.89 9.94
C ASN A 165 -1.72 1.64 8.84
N PHE A 166 -1.33 0.92 7.77
CA PHE A 166 -0.52 1.45 6.67
C PHE A 166 0.82 2.05 7.13
N LYS A 167 1.29 1.71 8.35
CA LYS A 167 2.45 2.33 9.02
C LYS A 167 2.34 3.86 9.07
N SER A 168 1.12 4.37 9.27
CA SER A 168 0.83 5.80 9.24
C SER A 168 0.13 6.27 10.51
N SER A 169 0.40 7.51 10.88
CA SER A 169 -0.30 8.24 11.94
C SER A 169 -0.66 9.63 11.45
N VAL A 170 -1.84 10.09 11.80
CA VAL A 170 -2.24 11.48 11.57
C VAL A 170 -1.83 12.30 12.77
N MET A 171 -1.09 13.37 12.52
CA MET A 171 -0.68 14.32 13.55
C MET A 171 -1.51 15.60 13.39
N THR A 172 -2.25 15.95 14.43
CA THR A 172 -3.07 17.17 14.46
C THR A 172 -2.50 18.16 15.45
N PHE A 173 -2.33 19.40 15.02
CA PHE A 173 -1.87 20.50 15.86
C PHE A 173 -3.08 21.33 16.30
N VAL A 174 -3.37 21.34 17.60
CA VAL A 174 -4.49 22.09 18.19
C VAL A 174 -3.90 23.30 18.90
N PRO A 175 -4.19 24.55 18.44
CA PRO A 175 -3.68 25.75 19.09
C PRO A 175 -4.23 25.89 20.52
N ASP A 176 -3.33 26.22 21.47
CA ASP A 176 -3.65 26.59 22.84
C ASP A 176 -3.12 28.02 23.08
N ALA A 177 -3.91 28.99 22.63
CA ALA A 177 -3.51 30.40 22.68
C ALA A 177 -3.24 30.92 24.11
N PRO A 178 -4.02 30.54 25.15
CA PRO A 178 -3.72 30.92 26.53
C PRO A 178 -2.37 30.39 27.03
N ALA A 179 -1.96 29.20 26.60
CA ALA A 179 -0.69 28.60 26.98
C ALA A 179 0.48 29.00 26.05
N GLY A 180 0.21 29.69 24.94
CA GLY A 180 1.21 30.10 23.95
C GLY A 180 1.85 28.92 23.22
N LEU A 181 1.14 27.79 23.06
CA LEU A 181 1.65 26.57 22.43
C LEU A 181 0.59 25.88 21.55
N ALA A 182 1.00 24.83 20.86
CA ALA A 182 0.07 23.90 20.22
C ALA A 182 0.19 22.52 20.86
N ARG A 183 -0.96 21.90 21.11
CA ARG A 183 -1.03 20.53 21.57
C ARG A 183 -1.00 19.60 20.36
N ILE A 184 -0.21 18.53 20.43
CA ILE A 184 -0.10 17.54 19.37
C ILE A 184 -1.00 16.36 19.74
N GLN A 185 -1.85 15.97 18.80
CA GLN A 185 -2.70 14.78 18.89
C GLN A 185 -2.30 13.81 17.79
N TYR A 186 -2.23 12.53 18.13
CA TYR A 186 -1.94 11.44 17.19
C TYR A 186 -3.18 10.55 17.03
N ASP A 187 -3.42 10.14 15.77
CA ASP A 187 -4.41 9.13 15.44
C ASP A 187 -3.76 8.05 14.52
N PRO A 188 -3.63 6.79 14.96
CA PRO A 188 -3.97 6.28 16.30
C PRO A 188 -3.12 6.91 17.41
N PRO A 189 -3.64 6.96 18.65
CA PRO A 189 -2.91 7.53 19.77
C PRO A 189 -1.64 6.72 20.03
N LEU A 190 -0.54 7.42 20.21
CA LEU A 190 0.74 6.82 20.64
C LEU A 190 0.79 6.83 22.16
N ALA A 191 1.27 5.74 22.75
CA ALA A 191 1.61 5.72 24.17
C ALA A 191 2.75 6.71 24.42
N GLY A 192 2.51 7.70 25.30
CA GLY A 192 3.51 8.65 25.74
C GLY A 192 4.34 8.09 26.89
#